data_925ac311c60a91d5d87a02cee7de985d
#
_entry.id   925ac311c60a91d5d87a02cee7de985d
#
_cell.length_a   1.000
_cell.length_b   1.000
_cell.length_c   1.000
_cell.angle_alpha   90.00
_cell.angle_beta   90.00
_cell.angle_gamma   90.00
#
_symmetry.space_group_name_H-M   'P 1'
#
loop_
_entity.id
_entity.type
_entity.pdbx_description
1 polymer ?
#
loop_
_entity_poly.entity_id
_entity_poly.type
_entity_poly.pdbx_seq_one_letter_code
_entity_poly.pdbx_strand_id
1 'polypeptide(L)'
;MTYASYKNDNWWEENKPEIEKPVAAAAQADIIITCIGENSYCETPGNLTDLTLSENQRNLVKALAATGKPIVLVLNQGRPRIINDIVPLAKAVVNIMLPSNYGGDALANLLAGDANFSGKMPFTYPRLINALATYDYKPCENMGQMGGNYNYDSVMDCWGNVYERINYE
;
A
#
# COMPACT_ATOMS: atom_id res chain seq x y z
N MET A 1 6.26 -10.80 20.95
CA MET A 1 5.69 -10.53 19.63
C MET A 1 4.17 -10.60 19.78
N THR A 2 3.46 -9.50 19.65
CA THR A 2 2.01 -9.48 19.83
C THR A 2 1.35 -9.56 18.48
N TYR A 3 0.48 -10.52 18.31
CA TYR A 3 -0.18 -10.83 17.06
C TYR A 3 -1.63 -10.39 17.15
N ALA A 4 -2.04 -9.43 16.32
CA ALA A 4 -3.45 -9.17 16.08
C ALA A 4 -3.85 -9.95 14.83
N SER A 5 -4.55 -11.06 14.99
CA SER A 5 -5.07 -11.80 13.85
C SER A 5 -6.50 -11.36 13.56
N TYR A 6 -6.76 -11.11 12.30
CA TYR A 6 -8.14 -11.06 11.80
C TYR A 6 -8.65 -12.49 11.71
N LYS A 7 -9.61 -12.85 12.56
CA LYS A 7 -10.39 -14.06 12.35
C LYS A 7 -11.70 -13.66 11.73
N ASN A 8 -11.95 -14.12 10.54
CA ASN A 8 -13.26 -14.06 9.94
C ASN A 8 -13.54 -15.38 9.23
N ASP A 9 -14.71 -15.94 9.47
CA ASP A 9 -15.19 -17.15 8.80
C ASP A 9 -15.50 -16.87 7.32
N ASN A 10 -15.68 -15.60 6.97
CA ASN A 10 -15.85 -15.12 5.62
C ASN A 10 -14.58 -14.41 5.16
N TRP A 11 -13.80 -15.02 4.29
CA TRP A 11 -12.51 -14.49 3.78
C TRP A 11 -12.60 -13.15 3.05
N TRP A 12 -13.80 -12.70 2.69
CA TRP A 12 -14.08 -11.41 2.04
C TRP A 12 -14.52 -10.30 2.99
N GLU A 13 -14.84 -10.62 4.24
CA GLU A 13 -15.25 -9.64 5.24
C GLU A 13 -14.10 -9.30 6.17
N GLU A 14 -13.95 -8.04 6.48
CA GLU A 14 -12.97 -7.56 7.44
C GLU A 14 -13.59 -7.47 8.83
N ASN A 15 -13.04 -8.21 9.78
CA ASN A 15 -13.41 -8.04 11.18
C ASN A 15 -12.89 -6.71 11.73
N LYS A 16 -13.62 -6.14 12.69
CA LYS A 16 -13.11 -5.00 13.45
C LYS A 16 -11.84 -5.44 14.19
N PRO A 17 -10.69 -4.78 13.98
CA PRO A 17 -9.48 -5.15 14.67
C PRO A 17 -9.61 -4.85 16.15
N GLU A 18 -9.06 -5.71 17.00
CA GLU A 18 -8.83 -5.41 18.40
C GLU A 18 -7.64 -4.44 18.51
N ILE A 19 -7.86 -3.16 18.32
CA ILE A 19 -6.81 -2.12 18.32
C ILE A 19 -6.15 -1.96 19.69
N GLU A 20 -6.88 -2.21 20.77
CA GLU A 20 -6.40 -2.00 22.14
C GLU A 20 -5.19 -2.88 22.49
N LYS A 21 -5.19 -4.15 22.10
CA LYS A 21 -4.08 -5.07 22.38
C LYS A 21 -2.79 -4.69 21.64
N PRO A 22 -2.79 -4.43 20.32
CA PRO A 22 -1.62 -3.94 19.61
C PRO A 22 -1.08 -2.62 20.19
N VAL A 23 -1.95 -1.69 20.55
CA VAL A 23 -1.54 -0.40 21.15
C VAL A 23 -0.88 -0.61 22.51
N ALA A 24 -1.46 -1.44 23.38
CA ALA A 24 -0.85 -1.77 24.67
C ALA A 24 0.52 -2.44 24.51
N ALA A 25 0.68 -3.33 23.55
CA ALA A 25 1.96 -3.95 23.24
C ALA A 25 2.97 -2.95 22.66
N ALA A 26 2.52 -2.05 21.78
CA ALA A 26 3.34 -1.02 21.18
C ALA A 26 3.94 -0.06 22.21
N ALA A 27 3.21 0.22 23.29
CA ALA A 27 3.70 1.05 24.39
C ALA A 27 4.98 0.50 25.05
N GLN A 28 5.17 -0.83 25.04
CA GLN A 28 6.33 -1.54 25.58
C GLN A 28 7.44 -1.81 24.55
N ALA A 29 7.22 -1.47 23.29
CA ALA A 29 8.17 -1.72 22.21
C ALA A 29 9.05 -0.50 21.94
N ASP A 30 10.25 -0.72 21.40
CA ASP A 30 11.13 0.35 20.91
C ASP A 30 10.77 0.75 19.48
N ILE A 31 10.28 -0.19 18.69
CA ILE A 31 9.89 -0.02 17.29
C ILE A 31 8.67 -0.89 16.99
N ILE A 32 7.81 -0.40 16.13
CA ILE A 32 6.61 -1.09 15.68
C ILE A 32 6.81 -1.53 14.23
N ILE A 33 6.63 -2.81 13.94
CA ILE A 33 6.54 -3.32 12.58
C ILE A 33 5.08 -3.66 12.31
N THR A 34 4.44 -2.87 11.46
CA THR A 34 3.01 -3.03 11.15
C THR A 34 2.85 -3.56 9.74
N CYS A 35 2.32 -4.78 9.63
CA CYS A 35 2.01 -5.41 8.36
C CYS A 35 0.54 -5.18 8.02
N ILE A 36 0.29 -4.54 6.88
CA ILE A 36 -1.04 -4.32 6.32
C ILE A 36 -1.03 -4.63 4.82
N GLY A 37 -2.17 -4.69 4.18
CA GLY A 37 -2.22 -4.94 2.75
C GLY A 37 -3.55 -5.47 2.27
N GLU A 38 -3.51 -6.22 1.20
CA GLU A 38 -4.69 -6.80 0.57
C GLU A 38 -4.99 -8.20 1.12
N ASN A 39 -6.29 -8.52 1.18
CA ASN A 39 -6.72 -9.89 1.37
C ASN A 39 -6.37 -10.73 0.14
N SER A 40 -6.42 -12.05 0.27
CA SER A 40 -6.26 -12.95 -0.87
C SER A 40 -7.30 -12.65 -1.94
N TYR A 41 -6.87 -12.59 -3.19
CA TYR A 41 -7.75 -12.37 -4.33
C TYR A 41 -7.27 -13.19 -5.53
N CYS A 42 -8.21 -13.52 -6.41
CA CYS A 42 -7.96 -14.23 -7.65
C CYS A 42 -9.03 -13.86 -8.66
N GLU A 43 -8.65 -13.64 -9.91
CA GLU A 43 -9.55 -13.41 -11.04
C GLU A 43 -10.65 -12.35 -10.78
N THR A 44 -11.84 -12.56 -11.35
CA THR A 44 -12.98 -11.63 -11.23
C THR A 44 -13.40 -11.31 -9.79
N PRO A 45 -13.41 -12.25 -8.83
CA PRO A 45 -13.66 -11.91 -7.43
C PRO A 45 -12.64 -10.95 -6.83
N GLY A 46 -11.48 -10.80 -7.45
CA GLY A 46 -10.45 -9.85 -7.07
C GLY A 46 -10.59 -8.46 -7.68
N ASN A 47 -11.63 -8.20 -8.48
CA ASN A 47 -11.85 -6.89 -9.07
C ASN A 47 -12.05 -5.82 -7.99
N LEU A 48 -11.48 -4.65 -8.23
CA LEU A 48 -11.58 -3.50 -7.34
C LEU A 48 -12.32 -2.35 -8.01
N THR A 49 -13.18 -1.71 -7.24
CA THR A 49 -13.80 -0.43 -7.58
C THR A 49 -13.23 0.72 -6.75
N ASP A 50 -12.48 0.40 -5.69
CA ASP A 50 -11.83 1.33 -4.78
C ASP A 50 -10.41 0.88 -4.46
N LEU A 51 -9.44 1.78 -4.63
CA LEU A 51 -8.04 1.53 -4.30
C LEU A 51 -7.70 1.82 -2.83
N THR A 52 -8.62 2.32 -2.04
CA THR A 52 -8.39 2.63 -0.63
C THR A 52 -8.15 1.34 0.17
N LEU A 53 -7.15 1.34 1.03
CA LEU A 53 -7.01 0.30 2.05
C LEU A 53 -8.18 0.40 3.03
N SER A 54 -8.52 -0.73 3.63
CA SER A 54 -9.61 -0.78 4.57
C SER A 54 -9.45 0.23 5.70
N GLU A 55 -10.56 0.77 6.15
CA GLU A 55 -10.59 1.73 7.25
C GLU A 55 -9.99 1.13 8.54
N ASN A 56 -10.25 -0.15 8.79
CA ASN A 56 -9.72 -0.86 9.94
C ASN A 56 -8.19 -0.88 9.98
N GLN A 57 -7.54 -1.17 8.84
CA GLN A 57 -6.08 -1.17 8.74
C GLN A 57 -5.50 0.23 8.92
N ARG A 58 -6.12 1.24 8.30
CA ARG A 58 -5.69 2.63 8.45
C ARG A 58 -5.86 3.13 9.89
N ASN A 59 -6.96 2.79 10.54
CA ASN A 59 -7.21 3.14 11.94
C ASN A 59 -6.23 2.45 12.89
N LEU A 60 -5.84 1.20 12.61
CA LEU A 60 -4.78 0.53 13.36
C LEU A 60 -3.45 1.30 13.28
N VAL A 61 -3.02 1.68 12.07
CA VAL A 61 -1.76 2.45 11.90
C VAL A 61 -1.84 3.79 12.64
N LYS A 62 -2.96 4.51 12.55
CA LYS A 62 -3.16 5.78 13.26
C LYS A 62 -3.11 5.61 14.78
N ALA A 63 -3.74 4.56 15.30
CA ALA A 63 -3.71 4.28 16.73
C ALA A 63 -2.30 3.90 17.23
N LEU A 64 -1.56 3.11 16.44
CA LEU A 64 -0.17 2.79 16.75
C LEU A 64 0.73 4.04 16.70
N ALA A 65 0.53 4.92 15.73
CA ALA A 65 1.27 6.17 15.62
C ALA A 65 1.05 7.09 16.83
N ALA A 66 -0.15 7.08 17.41
CA ALA A 66 -0.47 7.85 18.60
C ALA A 66 0.36 7.44 19.84
N THR A 67 0.99 6.27 19.84
CA THR A 67 1.94 5.84 20.89
C THR A 67 3.26 6.60 20.86
N GLY A 68 3.56 7.33 19.79
CA GLY A 68 4.82 8.05 19.58
C GLY A 68 6.01 7.15 19.21
N LYS A 69 5.82 5.85 19.10
CA LYS A 69 6.88 4.92 18.74
C LYS A 69 7.14 4.93 17.22
N PRO A 70 8.39 4.72 16.77
CA PRO A 70 8.69 4.65 15.36
C PRO A 70 8.01 3.43 14.71
N ILE A 71 7.41 3.65 13.55
CA ILE A 71 6.70 2.62 12.78
C ILE A 71 7.48 2.30 11.51
N VAL A 72 7.69 1.01 11.26
CA VAL A 72 7.99 0.45 9.95
C VAL A 72 6.71 -0.14 9.39
N LEU A 73 6.22 0.46 8.32
CA LEU A 73 5.00 0.02 7.63
C LEU A 73 5.37 -0.99 6.55
N VAL A 74 4.89 -2.21 6.66
CA VAL A 74 5.09 -3.28 5.68
C VAL A 74 3.81 -3.49 4.90
N LEU A 75 3.90 -3.34 3.59
CA LEU A 75 2.78 -3.47 2.66
C LEU A 75 2.83 -4.83 1.96
N ASN A 76 1.89 -5.70 2.28
CA ASN A 76 1.67 -6.98 1.60
C ASN A 76 0.52 -6.83 0.61
N GLN A 77 0.83 -6.41 -0.61
CA GLN A 77 -0.18 -6.07 -1.62
C GLN A 77 0.41 -6.17 -3.03
N GLY A 78 -0.35 -6.72 -3.95
CA GLY A 78 0.04 -6.83 -5.36
C GLY A 78 -0.33 -5.60 -6.19
N ARG A 79 -1.27 -4.79 -5.70
CA ARG A 79 -1.76 -3.58 -6.38
C ARG A 79 -1.47 -2.34 -5.54
N PRO A 80 -1.12 -1.20 -6.16
CA PRO A 80 -0.92 0.04 -5.41
C PRO A 80 -2.25 0.51 -4.79
N ARG A 81 -2.26 0.63 -3.46
CA ARG A 81 -3.41 1.09 -2.69
C ARG A 81 -3.20 2.52 -2.22
N ILE A 82 -4.26 3.26 -2.00
CA ILE A 82 -4.19 4.63 -1.47
C ILE A 82 -3.74 4.56 0.00
N ILE A 83 -2.56 5.10 0.29
CA ILE A 83 -1.91 5.04 1.60
C ILE A 83 -1.41 6.41 2.10
N ASN A 84 -1.73 7.48 1.39
CA ASN A 84 -1.21 8.83 1.65
C ASN A 84 -1.57 9.39 3.03
N ASP A 85 -2.61 8.90 3.68
CA ASP A 85 -2.98 9.30 5.04
C ASP A 85 -2.20 8.58 6.15
N ILE A 86 -1.52 7.48 5.83
CA ILE A 86 -0.74 6.68 6.80
C ILE A 86 0.76 6.70 6.56
N VAL A 87 1.23 6.95 5.34
CA VAL A 87 2.65 7.05 5.02
C VAL A 87 3.38 8.09 5.88
N PRO A 88 2.85 9.31 6.11
CA PRO A 88 3.52 10.30 6.95
C PRO A 88 3.69 9.88 8.42
N LEU A 89 2.95 8.87 8.87
CA LEU A 89 3.01 8.33 10.22
C LEU A 89 4.14 7.31 10.41
N ALA A 90 4.68 6.78 9.33
CA ALA A 90 5.73 5.78 9.34
C ALA A 90 7.12 6.41 9.18
N LYS A 91 8.13 5.80 9.80
CA LYS A 91 9.54 6.14 9.60
C LYS A 91 10.15 5.46 8.39
N ALA A 92 9.59 4.31 8.01
CA ALA A 92 9.94 3.59 6.80
C ALA A 92 8.72 2.85 6.26
N VAL A 93 8.66 2.71 4.95
CA VAL A 93 7.63 1.93 4.25
C VAL A 93 8.33 0.89 3.38
N VAL A 94 7.95 -0.37 3.56
CA VAL A 94 8.48 -1.50 2.82
C VAL A 94 7.34 -2.17 2.06
N ASN A 95 7.43 -2.20 0.74
CA ASN A 95 6.49 -2.97 -0.07
C ASN A 95 7.10 -4.35 -0.38
N ILE A 96 6.45 -5.41 0.07
CA ILE A 96 6.89 -6.79 -0.15
C ILE A 96 6.11 -7.47 -1.29
N MET A 97 5.24 -6.75 -1.96
CA MET A 97 4.37 -7.26 -3.01
C MET A 97 3.55 -8.47 -2.53
N LEU A 98 3.52 -9.54 -3.32
CA LEU A 98 2.92 -10.83 -2.97
C LEU A 98 4.05 -11.83 -2.69
N PRO A 99 4.60 -11.85 -1.48
CA PRO A 99 5.70 -12.73 -1.13
C PRO A 99 5.22 -14.17 -1.11
N SER A 100 6.07 -15.08 -1.58
CA SER A 100 5.83 -16.52 -1.45
C SER A 100 6.07 -17.00 -0.02
N ASN A 101 6.09 -18.32 0.18
CA ASN A 101 6.24 -18.96 1.49
C ASN A 101 7.47 -18.50 2.28
N TYR A 102 8.54 -18.06 1.61
CA TYR A 102 9.78 -17.60 2.25
C TYR A 102 9.89 -16.08 2.40
N GLY A 103 8.83 -15.34 2.05
CA GLY A 103 8.82 -13.87 2.12
C GLY A 103 9.01 -13.33 3.53
N GLY A 104 8.51 -14.03 4.55
CA GLY A 104 8.68 -13.66 5.94
C GLY A 104 10.15 -13.75 6.42
N ASP A 105 10.83 -14.82 6.05
CA ASP A 105 12.26 -15.01 6.39
C ASP A 105 13.12 -13.96 5.68
N ALA A 106 12.86 -13.71 4.41
CA ALA A 106 13.57 -12.68 3.64
C ALA A 106 13.35 -11.28 4.23
N LEU A 107 12.12 -10.94 4.61
CA LEU A 107 11.81 -9.67 5.26
C LEU A 107 12.52 -9.55 6.63
N ALA A 108 12.55 -10.61 7.42
CA ALA A 108 13.22 -10.62 8.72
C ALA A 108 14.71 -10.32 8.55
N ASN A 109 15.39 -10.95 7.61
CA ASN A 109 16.82 -10.71 7.30
C ASN A 109 17.06 -9.26 6.85
N LEU A 110 16.17 -8.69 6.04
CA LEU A 110 16.27 -7.29 5.60
C LEU A 110 16.07 -6.32 6.76
N LEU A 111 15.11 -6.56 7.64
CA LEU A 111 14.83 -5.70 8.78
C LEU A 111 15.89 -5.83 9.89
N ALA A 112 16.50 -7.01 10.04
CA ALA A 112 17.60 -7.25 10.97
C ALA A 112 18.94 -6.65 10.48
N GLY A 113 19.05 -6.33 9.18
CA GLY A 113 20.27 -5.82 8.58
C GLY A 113 21.24 -6.90 8.09
N ASP A 114 20.82 -8.16 8.09
CA ASP A 114 21.60 -9.29 7.55
C ASP A 114 21.68 -9.23 6.02
N ALA A 115 20.73 -8.53 5.39
CA ALA A 115 20.71 -8.22 3.96
C ALA A 115 20.26 -6.77 3.74
N ASN A 116 20.64 -6.19 2.59
CA ASN A 116 20.22 -4.84 2.22
C ASN A 116 19.07 -4.84 1.22
N PHE A 117 18.19 -3.85 1.33
CA PHE A 117 17.19 -3.57 0.31
C PHE A 117 17.87 -3.12 -0.98
N SER A 118 17.61 -3.82 -2.07
CA SER A 118 18.14 -3.50 -3.41
C SER A 118 17.02 -3.21 -4.43
N GLY A 119 15.80 -3.62 -4.13
CA GLY A 119 14.64 -3.38 -4.97
C GLY A 119 14.22 -1.91 -4.95
N LYS A 120 13.76 -1.42 -6.10
CA LYS A 120 13.12 -0.11 -6.26
C LYS A 120 11.68 -0.30 -6.66
N MET A 121 10.84 0.67 -6.32
CA MET A 121 9.42 0.64 -6.71
C MET A 121 9.31 0.72 -8.25
N PRO A 122 8.61 -0.24 -8.88
CA PRO A 122 8.43 -0.26 -10.33
C PRO A 122 7.27 0.64 -10.80
N PHE A 123 6.55 1.26 -9.88
CA PHE A 123 5.41 2.15 -10.16
C PHE A 123 5.31 3.25 -9.11
N THR A 124 4.54 4.28 -9.43
CA THR A 124 4.21 5.37 -8.49
C THR A 124 2.91 5.04 -7.76
N TYR A 125 2.89 5.26 -6.45
CA TYR A 125 1.65 5.13 -5.66
C TYR A 125 0.69 6.26 -5.99
N PRO A 126 -0.60 5.95 -6.28
CA PRO A 126 -1.59 6.99 -6.57
C PRO A 126 -2.02 7.73 -5.32
N ARG A 127 -2.24 9.04 -5.42
CA ARG A 127 -2.88 9.84 -4.36
C ARG A 127 -4.39 9.70 -4.36
N LEU A 128 -4.98 9.52 -5.53
CA LEU A 128 -6.43 9.45 -5.74
C LEU A 128 -6.79 8.22 -6.56
N ILE A 129 -8.02 7.77 -6.41
CA ILE A 129 -8.54 6.57 -7.07
C ILE A 129 -8.49 6.68 -8.60
N ASN A 130 -8.66 7.88 -9.15
CA ASN A 130 -8.67 8.15 -10.59
C ASN A 130 -7.31 8.57 -11.16
N ALA A 131 -6.22 8.46 -10.41
CA ALA A 131 -4.88 8.81 -10.87
C ALA A 131 -4.26 7.69 -11.71
N LEU A 132 -4.87 7.34 -12.84
CA LEU A 132 -4.47 6.23 -13.71
C LEU A 132 -3.15 6.48 -14.48
N ALA A 133 -2.72 7.72 -14.54
CA ALA A 133 -1.61 8.15 -15.39
C ALA A 133 -0.21 7.88 -14.83
N THR A 134 -0.10 7.35 -13.62
CA THR A 134 1.16 7.26 -12.89
C THR A 134 1.83 5.89 -12.97
N TYR A 135 1.31 5.00 -13.80
CA TYR A 135 1.80 3.63 -13.86
C TYR A 135 3.22 3.54 -14.38
N ASP A 136 3.56 4.33 -15.40
CA ASP A 136 4.92 4.45 -15.89
C ASP A 136 5.28 5.91 -16.19
N TYR A 137 6.59 6.19 -16.31
CA TYR A 137 7.10 7.52 -16.64
C TYR A 137 7.10 7.82 -18.13
N LYS A 138 6.60 6.89 -18.94
CA LYS A 138 6.56 7.07 -20.39
C LYS A 138 5.24 7.67 -20.81
N PRO A 139 5.25 8.62 -21.74
CA PRO A 139 4.05 9.00 -22.47
C PRO A 139 3.44 7.75 -23.10
N CYS A 140 2.15 7.57 -23.00
CA CYS A 140 1.48 6.43 -23.64
C CYS A 140 1.72 6.51 -25.16
N GLU A 141 2.36 5.49 -25.74
CA GLU A 141 2.76 5.48 -27.15
C GLU A 141 1.57 5.66 -28.12
N ASN A 142 0.37 5.28 -27.67
CA ASN A 142 -0.84 5.37 -28.48
C ASN A 142 -1.48 6.76 -28.51
N MET A 143 -1.02 7.70 -27.69
CA MET A 143 -1.66 9.01 -27.56
C MET A 143 -1.29 9.97 -28.69
N GLY A 144 -0.17 9.77 -29.35
CA GLY A 144 0.26 10.56 -30.53
C GLY A 144 -0.66 10.39 -31.76
N GLN A 145 -1.47 9.35 -31.80
CA GLN A 145 -2.37 9.09 -32.92
C GLN A 145 -3.75 9.76 -32.77
N MET A 146 -4.09 10.27 -31.60
CA MET A 146 -5.40 10.87 -31.32
C MET A 146 -5.44 12.42 -31.41
N GLY A 147 -4.36 13.07 -31.84
CA GLY A 147 -4.35 14.48 -32.18
C GLY A 147 -4.57 15.46 -31.01
N GLY A 148 -4.42 15.01 -29.77
CA GLY A 148 -4.56 15.84 -28.59
C GLY A 148 -3.28 16.62 -28.26
N ASN A 149 -3.42 17.88 -27.87
CA ASN A 149 -2.34 18.64 -27.25
C ASN A 149 -1.97 18.00 -25.91
N TYR A 150 -0.75 17.49 -25.81
CA TYR A 150 -0.25 16.95 -24.56
C TYR A 150 0.05 18.06 -23.57
N ASN A 151 -0.69 18.08 -22.50
CA ASN A 151 -0.23 18.67 -21.27
C ASN A 151 0.44 17.57 -20.44
N TYR A 152 1.66 17.77 -19.96
CA TYR A 152 2.37 16.79 -19.11
C TYR A 152 1.62 16.46 -17.81
N ASP A 153 0.64 17.27 -17.44
CA ASP A 153 -0.16 17.13 -16.23
C ASP A 153 -1.44 16.31 -16.44
N SER A 154 -1.76 15.95 -17.68
CA SER A 154 -2.96 15.19 -17.99
C SER A 154 -2.70 14.06 -18.98
N VAL A 155 -3.42 12.97 -18.86
CA VAL A 155 -3.36 11.82 -19.74
C VAL A 155 -4.76 11.48 -20.24
N MET A 156 -4.86 11.22 -21.52
CA MET A 156 -6.11 10.80 -22.16
C MET A 156 -6.10 9.27 -22.30
N ASP A 157 -7.18 8.62 -21.89
CA ASP A 157 -7.36 7.19 -22.14
C ASP A 157 -7.74 6.91 -23.59
N CYS A 158 -7.82 5.63 -23.96
CA CYS A 158 -8.22 5.21 -25.31
C CYS A 158 -9.67 5.60 -25.71
N TRP A 159 -10.47 6.08 -24.76
CA TRP A 159 -11.84 6.52 -24.94
C TRP A 159 -11.97 8.05 -25.00
N GLY A 160 -10.86 8.78 -24.89
CA GLY A 160 -10.82 10.24 -24.95
C GLY A 160 -11.06 10.94 -23.62
N ASN A 161 -11.08 10.23 -22.50
CA ASN A 161 -11.17 10.86 -21.19
C ASN A 161 -9.82 11.40 -20.76
N VAL A 162 -9.81 12.60 -20.21
CA VAL A 162 -8.60 13.27 -19.72
C VAL A 162 -8.52 13.11 -18.21
N TYR A 163 -7.38 12.65 -17.71
CA TYR A 163 -7.10 12.45 -16.29
C TYR A 163 -5.95 13.34 -15.85
N GLU A 164 -6.09 14.00 -14.72
CA GLU A 164 -4.99 14.72 -14.10
C GLU A 164 -3.93 13.74 -13.59
N ARG A 165 -2.68 14.04 -13.90
CA ARG A 165 -1.53 13.28 -13.43
C ARG A 165 -1.19 13.73 -12.02
N ILE A 166 -1.66 12.98 -11.03
CA ILE A 166 -1.37 13.26 -9.62
C ILE A 166 -0.35 12.24 -9.12
N ASN A 167 0.89 12.66 -9.05
CA ASN A 167 1.99 11.85 -8.56
C ASN A 167 2.21 12.06 -7.05
N TYR A 168 2.75 11.06 -6.38
CA TYR A 168 3.43 11.25 -5.11
C TYR A 168 4.78 11.93 -5.41
N GLU A 169 5.02 13.08 -4.81
CA GLU A 169 6.36 13.67 -4.69
C GLU A 169 7.11 13.05 -3.53
#